data_558b1955c5dbb05ff20927877ce1ef99
#
_entry.id   558b1955c5dbb05ff20927877ce1ef99
#
_cell.length_a   1.000
_cell.length_b   1.000
_cell.length_c   1.000
_cell.angle_alpha   90.00
_cell.angle_beta   90.00
_cell.angle_gamma   90.00
#
_symmetry.space_group_name_H-M   'P 1'
#
loop_
_entity.id
_entity.type
_entity.pdbx_description
1 polymer ?
#
loop_
_entity_poly.entity_id
_entity_poly.type
_entity_poly.pdbx_seq_one_letter_code
_entity_poly.pdbx_strand_id
1 'polypeptide(L)' 'MQVLNRWFRDGRGRRVHVIRWEPETQRVIYLRDGYPHECFSPLWLFRRDFVECEAPPT' A
#
# COMPACT_ATOMS: atom_id res chain seq x y z
N MET A 1 -6.69 -12.42 -7.40
CA MET A 1 -5.65 -11.43 -7.05
C MET A 1 -5.50 -10.42 -8.16
N GLN A 2 -5.43 -9.16 -7.81
CA GLN A 2 -5.22 -8.09 -8.79
C GLN A 2 -3.86 -7.44 -8.56
N VAL A 3 -3.10 -7.29 -9.63
CA VAL A 3 -1.82 -6.57 -9.59
C VAL A 3 -2.13 -5.09 -9.73
N LEU A 4 -1.56 -4.28 -8.84
CA LEU A 4 -1.81 -2.85 -8.79
C LEU A 4 -0.48 -2.09 -8.83
N ASN A 5 -0.58 -0.81 -9.17
CA ASN A 5 0.56 0.09 -9.14
C ASN A 5 0.07 1.43 -8.60
N ARG A 6 -0.22 1.46 -7.30
CA ARG A 6 -0.81 2.64 -6.66
C ARG A 6 0.04 3.04 -5.46
N TRP A 7 0.10 4.32 -5.22
CA TRP A 7 0.92 4.87 -4.16
C TRP A 7 0.05 5.51 -3.10
N PHE A 8 0.44 5.31 -1.85
CA PHE A 8 -0.24 5.86 -0.68
C PHE A 8 0.81 6.41 0.27
N ARG A 9 0.36 7.24 1.21
CA ARG A 9 1.22 7.72 2.29
C ARG A 9 0.49 7.57 3.62
N ASP A 10 1.26 7.36 4.68
CA ASP A 10 0.71 7.28 6.03
C ASP A 10 0.59 8.68 6.63
N GLY A 11 0.15 8.73 7.90
CA GLY A 11 -0.01 10.01 8.60
C GLY A 11 1.29 10.76 8.86
N ARG A 12 2.43 10.09 8.67
CA ARG A 12 3.76 10.70 8.82
C ARG A 12 4.34 11.13 7.49
N GLY A 13 3.62 10.95 6.40
CA GLY A 13 4.08 11.31 5.06
C GLY A 13 4.97 10.28 4.38
N ARG A 14 5.16 9.11 4.98
CA ARG A 14 5.94 8.04 4.35
C ARG A 14 5.11 7.36 3.28
N ARG A 15 5.74 7.14 2.12
CA ARG A 15 5.07 6.51 1.00
C ARG A 15 5.16 5.00 1.07
N VAL A 16 4.10 4.34 0.62
CA VAL A 16 4.08 2.90 0.40
C VAL A 16 3.57 2.65 -1.01
N HIS A 17 4.04 1.57 -1.62
CA HIS A 17 3.66 1.20 -2.98
C HIS A 17 2.78 -0.05 -2.92
N VAL A 18 1.49 0.11 -3.19
CA VAL A 18 0.55 -1.01 -3.21
C VAL A 18 0.76 -1.77 -4.52
N ILE A 19 1.10 -3.06 -4.39
CA ILE A 19 1.44 -3.89 -5.53
C ILE A 19 0.37 -4.94 -5.83
N ARG A 20 -0.42 -5.33 -4.84
CA ARG A 20 -1.46 -6.35 -5.05
C ARG A 20 -2.65 -6.11 -4.13
N TRP A 21 -3.78 -6.59 -4.58
CA TRP A 21 -5.01 -6.66 -3.80
C TRP A 21 -5.51 -8.10 -3.81
N GLU A 22 -5.82 -8.63 -2.64
CA GLU A 22 -6.37 -9.98 -2.48
C GLU A 22 -7.81 -9.90 -2.02
N PRO A 23 -8.79 -9.99 -2.94
CA PRO A 23 -10.20 -9.91 -2.55
C PRO A 23 -10.64 -11.02 -1.60
N GLU A 24 -10.08 -12.22 -1.75
CA GLU A 24 -10.47 -13.38 -0.97
C GLU A 24 -10.20 -13.19 0.52
N THR A 25 -9.13 -12.47 0.84
CA THR A 25 -8.71 -12.24 2.23
C THR A 25 -8.92 -10.80 2.65
N GLN A 26 -9.35 -9.92 1.73
CA GLN A 26 -9.51 -8.50 1.97
C GLN A 26 -8.20 -7.86 2.44
N ARG A 27 -7.07 -8.27 1.84
CA ARG A 27 -5.75 -7.77 2.20
C ARG A 27 -5.14 -6.94 1.09
N VAL A 28 -4.49 -5.85 1.50
CA VAL A 28 -3.68 -5.00 0.63
C VAL A 28 -2.22 -5.37 0.88
N ILE A 29 -1.50 -5.68 -0.20
CA ILE A 29 -0.08 -6.01 -0.12
C ILE A 29 0.71 -4.84 -0.67
N TYR A 30 1.71 -4.39 0.08
CA TYR A 30 2.45 -3.18 -0.29
C TYR A 30 3.92 -3.30 0.09
N LEU A 31 4.72 -2.44 -0.52
CA LEU A 31 6.14 -2.30 -0.23
C LEU A 31 6.37 -0.98 0.50
N ARG A 32 7.25 -1.01 1.48
CA ARG A 32 7.66 0.18 2.23
C ARG A 32 9.05 0.59 1.77
N ASP A 33 9.26 1.90 1.70
CA ASP A 33 10.57 2.43 1.33
C ASP A 33 11.63 1.98 2.35
N GLY A 34 12.73 1.45 1.83
CA GLY A 34 13.83 0.98 2.66
C GLY A 34 13.59 -0.35 3.36
N TYR A 35 12.47 -1.02 3.10
CA TYR A 35 12.16 -2.31 3.71
C TYR A 35 12.05 -3.37 2.61
N PRO A 36 12.85 -4.46 2.67
CA PRO A 36 12.96 -5.38 1.52
C PRO A 36 11.84 -6.41 1.41
N HIS A 37 10.93 -6.47 2.38
CA HIS A 37 9.88 -7.49 2.40
C HIS A 37 8.51 -6.89 2.13
N GLU A 38 7.64 -7.70 1.51
CA GLU A 38 6.25 -7.30 1.31
C GLU A 38 5.54 -7.23 2.66
N CYS A 39 4.70 -6.21 2.79
CA CYS A 39 3.84 -6.03 3.94
C CYS A 39 2.39 -6.22 3.55
N PHE A 40 1.54 -6.50 4.51
CA PHE A 40 0.11 -6.58 4.21
C PHE A 40 -0.69 -5.96 5.35
N SER A 41 -1.91 -5.54 5.01
CA SER A 41 -2.84 -4.97 5.97
C SER A 41 -4.26 -5.29 5.53
N PRO A 42 -5.18 -5.51 6.46
CA PRO A 42 -6.60 -5.57 6.10
C PRO A 42 -7.03 -4.27 5.43
N LEU A 43 -7.93 -4.37 4.46
CA LEU A 43 -8.33 -3.20 3.69
C LEU A 43 -8.88 -2.08 4.59
N TRP A 44 -9.73 -2.43 5.57
CA TRP A 44 -10.34 -1.42 6.42
C TRP A 44 -9.31 -0.63 7.22
N LEU A 45 -8.25 -1.32 7.69
CA LEU A 45 -7.18 -0.69 8.44
C LEU A 45 -6.33 0.18 7.52
N PHE A 46 -6.02 -0.32 6.33
CA PHE A 46 -5.24 0.43 5.35
C PHE A 46 -5.96 1.73 4.97
N ARG A 47 -7.27 1.67 4.72
CA ARG A 47 -8.05 2.86 4.38
C ARG A 47 -8.10 3.87 5.49
N ARG A 48 -8.07 3.41 6.74
CA ARG A 48 -8.08 4.31 7.88
C ARG A 48 -6.76 5.06 8.01
N ASP A 49 -5.64 4.38 7.77
CA ASP A 49 -4.31 4.89 8.11
C ASP A 49 -3.56 5.49 6.93
N PHE A 50 -3.97 5.21 5.70
CA PHE A 50 -3.25 5.63 4.50
C PHE A 50 -4.15 6.43 3.58
N VAL A 51 -3.54 7.40 2.88
CA VAL A 51 -4.22 8.23 1.89
C VAL A 51 -3.50 8.08 0.56
N GLU A 52 -4.26 7.90 -0.52
CA GLU A 52 -3.68 7.76 -1.84
C GLU A 52 -2.94 9.03 -2.24
N CYS A 53 -1.78 8.87 -2.85
CA CYS A 53 -0.96 9.98 -3.31
C CYS A 53 -0.42 9.66 -4.71
N GLU A 54 0.29 10.64 -5.28
CA GLU A 54 0.91 10.44 -6.58
C GLU A 54 2.18 9.61 -6.47
N ALA A 55 2.51 8.90 -7.55
CA ALA A 55 3.79 8.20 -7.63
C ALA A 55 4.92 9.21 -7.50
N PRO A 56 6.06 8.80 -6.88
CA PRO A 56 7.20 9.70 -6.81
C PRO A 56 7.73 10.01 -8.20
N PRO A 57 8.28 11.20 -8.41
CA PRO A 57 8.87 11.53 -9.69
C PRO A 57 10.06 10.62 -9.98
N THR A 58 10.17 10.22 -11.24
CA THR A 58 11.28 9.38 -11.70
C THR A 58 12.40 10.21 -12.28
#